data_41b0c781b9422ea114429927af8d098f
#
_entry.id   41b0c781b9422ea114429927af8d098f
#
_cell.length_a   1.000
_cell.length_b   1.000
_cell.length_c   1.000
_cell.angle_alpha   90.00
_cell.angle_beta   90.00
_cell.angle_gamma   90.00
#
_symmetry.space_group_name_H-M   'P 1'
#
loop_
_entity.id
_entity.type
_entity.pdbx_description
1 polymer ?
#
loop_
_entity_poly.entity_id
_entity_poly.type
_entity_poly.pdbx_seq_one_letter_code
_entity_poly.pdbx_strand_id
1 'polypeptide(L)'
;MERATATGRSGVVPDTRGDGRALRATWHHEAGCVVLSVWRGNVCTATVRVDPDDVPGLVDILVSGLAEGHDGARRPRSAAG
;
A
#
# COMPACT_ATOMS: atom_id res chain seq x y z
N MET A 1 -4.39 -13.48 -11.86
CA MET A 1 -5.07 -12.59 -11.15
C MET A 1 -4.27 -11.39 -10.75
N GLU A 2 -4.83 -10.26 -10.85
CA GLU A 2 -4.16 -9.10 -10.57
C GLU A 2 -4.24 -8.73 -9.18
N ARG A 3 -3.18 -8.37 -8.56
CA ARG A 3 -3.21 -7.91 -7.24
C ARG A 3 -3.13 -6.46 -7.13
N ALA A 4 -2.58 -5.81 -8.09
CA ALA A 4 -2.44 -4.38 -8.10
C ALA A 4 -2.63 -3.92 -9.51
N THR A 5 -3.33 -2.81 -9.68
CA THR A 5 -3.51 -2.23 -10.98
C THR A 5 -2.93 -0.85 -10.94
N ALA A 6 -2.01 -0.57 -11.83
CA ALA A 6 -1.37 0.72 -11.87
C ALA A 6 -1.51 1.29 -13.25
N THR A 7 -1.96 2.53 -13.34
CA THR A 7 -2.14 3.20 -14.59
C THR A 7 -1.57 4.57 -14.46
N GLY A 8 -0.40 4.78 -15.00
CA GLY A 8 0.25 6.04 -14.85
C GLY A 8 0.52 6.38 -13.41
N ARG A 9 -0.27 7.24 -12.82
CA ARG A 9 -0.03 7.74 -11.49
C ARG A 9 -0.93 7.18 -10.42
N SER A 10 -1.70 6.19 -10.76
CA SER A 10 -2.67 5.65 -9.81
C SER A 10 -2.62 4.14 -9.79
N GLY A 11 -2.79 3.57 -8.65
CA GLY A 11 -2.83 2.13 -8.51
C GLY A 11 -3.72 1.70 -7.37
N VAL A 12 -4.18 0.47 -7.41
CA VAL A 12 -5.09 -0.07 -6.41
C VAL A 12 -4.60 -1.43 -5.96
N VAL A 13 -4.58 -1.65 -4.66
CA VAL A 13 -4.18 -2.92 -4.06
C VAL A 13 -5.33 -3.40 -3.20
N PRO A 14 -5.83 -4.61 -3.41
CA PRO A 14 -6.95 -5.10 -2.60
C PRO A 14 -6.50 -5.50 -1.21
N ASP A 15 -7.42 -5.42 -0.27
CA ASP A 15 -7.19 -5.89 1.08
C ASP A 15 -7.15 -7.41 1.06
N THR A 16 -6.26 -8.01 1.82
CA THR A 16 -6.12 -9.46 1.85
C THR A 16 -7.36 -10.16 2.36
N ARG A 17 -8.19 -9.48 3.12
CA ARG A 17 -9.40 -10.09 3.66
C ARG A 17 -10.51 -10.19 2.63
N GLY A 18 -10.40 -9.46 1.54
CA GLY A 18 -11.35 -9.65 0.45
C GLY A 18 -12.76 -9.18 0.71
N ASP A 19 -12.95 -8.23 1.62
CA ASP A 19 -14.28 -7.80 1.98
C ASP A 19 -14.65 -6.46 1.34
N GLY A 20 -14.09 -6.20 0.19
CA GLY A 20 -14.40 -4.98 -0.54
C GLY A 20 -13.51 -3.81 -0.19
N ARG A 21 -12.55 -4.02 0.69
CA ARG A 21 -11.62 -2.95 1.02
C ARG A 21 -10.46 -2.93 0.06
N ALA A 22 -9.93 -1.77 -0.15
CA ALA A 22 -8.79 -1.60 -1.06
C ALA A 22 -8.01 -0.37 -0.67
N LEU A 23 -6.73 -0.40 -0.99
CA LEU A 23 -5.87 0.75 -0.84
C LEU A 23 -5.64 1.34 -2.22
N ARG A 24 -5.83 2.63 -2.35
CA ARG A 24 -5.55 3.31 -3.61
C ARG A 24 -4.44 4.31 -3.37
N ALA A 25 -3.47 4.33 -4.27
CA ALA A 25 -2.41 5.32 -4.22
C ALA A 25 -2.53 6.17 -5.46
N THR A 26 -2.56 7.47 -5.30
CA THR A 26 -2.69 8.39 -6.43
C THR A 26 -1.73 9.55 -6.27
N TRP A 27 -0.90 9.74 -7.28
CA TRP A 27 0.00 10.88 -7.27
C TRP A 27 -0.72 12.14 -7.69
N HIS A 28 -0.50 13.18 -6.91
CA HIS A 28 -0.98 14.50 -7.26
C HIS A 28 0.24 15.40 -7.36
N HIS A 29 0.91 15.33 -8.50
CA HIS A 29 2.16 16.07 -8.68
C HIS A 29 1.96 17.57 -8.54
N GLU A 30 0.81 18.04 -8.97
CA GLU A 30 0.53 19.47 -8.86
C GLU A 30 0.41 19.92 -7.42
N ALA A 31 0.05 19.03 -6.53
CA ALA A 31 -0.06 19.33 -5.11
C ALA A 31 1.17 18.88 -4.33
N GLY A 32 2.10 18.21 -5.01
CA GLY A 32 3.34 17.78 -4.38
C GLY A 32 3.19 16.65 -3.40
N CYS A 33 2.27 15.72 -3.65
CA CYS A 33 2.09 14.62 -2.72
C CYS A 33 1.49 13.40 -3.41
N VAL A 34 1.59 12.27 -2.74
CA VAL A 34 0.85 11.08 -3.12
C VAL A 34 -0.23 10.88 -2.05
N VAL A 35 -1.42 10.55 -2.47
CA VAL A 35 -2.52 10.31 -1.55
C VAL A 35 -2.76 8.81 -1.48
N LEU A 36 -2.70 8.27 -0.27
CA LEU A 36 -3.06 6.89 -0.03
C LEU A 36 -4.45 6.92 0.58
N SER A 37 -5.38 6.18 -0.01
CA SER A 37 -6.75 6.20 0.47
C SER A 37 -7.25 4.79 0.67
N VAL A 38 -8.07 4.62 1.68
CA VAL A 38 -8.67 3.34 2.00
C VAL A 38 -10.12 3.40 1.56
N TRP A 39 -10.52 2.42 0.77
CA TRP A 39 -11.86 2.37 0.22
C TRP A 39 -12.57 1.12 0.67
N ARG A 40 -13.86 1.24 0.82
CA ARG A 40 -14.70 0.10 1.08
C ARG A 40 -15.83 0.20 0.10
N GLY A 41 -15.81 -0.64 -0.91
CA GLY A 41 -16.74 -0.49 -2.03
C GLY A 41 -16.51 0.85 -2.68
N ASN A 42 -17.53 1.67 -2.75
CA ASN A 42 -17.44 2.97 -3.37
C ASN A 42 -17.18 4.09 -2.38
N VAL A 43 -16.93 3.77 -1.14
CA VAL A 43 -16.79 4.78 -0.10
C VAL A 43 -15.35 4.90 0.33
N CYS A 44 -14.80 6.12 0.28
CA CYS A 44 -13.47 6.37 0.79
C CYS A 44 -13.57 6.62 2.29
N THR A 45 -12.92 5.78 3.06
CA THR A 45 -13.04 5.86 4.51
C THR A 45 -11.92 6.59 5.19
N ALA A 46 -10.79 6.75 4.52
CA ALA A 46 -9.65 7.45 5.11
C ALA A 46 -8.65 7.84 4.04
N THR A 47 -7.91 8.90 4.27
CA THR A 47 -6.84 9.30 3.36
C THR A 47 -5.63 9.75 4.15
N VAL A 48 -4.46 9.57 3.57
CA VAL A 48 -3.21 10.07 4.11
C VAL A 48 -2.44 10.67 2.95
N ARG A 49 -1.90 11.86 3.14
CA ARG A 49 -1.06 12.48 2.14
C ARG A 49 0.38 12.22 2.52
N VAL A 50 1.15 11.70 1.58
CA VAL A 50 2.54 11.37 1.83
C VAL A 50 3.40 12.30 1.00
N ASP A 51 4.35 12.95 1.67
CA ASP A 51 5.28 13.83 0.99
C ASP A 51 6.20 12.99 0.12
N PRO A 52 6.58 13.46 -1.07
CA PRO A 52 7.48 12.70 -1.93
C PRO A 52 8.78 12.31 -1.24
N ASP A 53 9.26 13.15 -0.32
CA ASP A 53 10.50 12.84 0.39
C ASP A 53 10.34 11.64 1.32
N ASP A 54 9.13 11.31 1.68
CA ASP A 54 8.87 10.17 2.56
C ASP A 54 8.53 8.90 1.81
N VAL A 55 8.32 9.01 0.50
CA VAL A 55 7.96 7.84 -0.30
C VAL A 55 9.07 6.79 -0.29
N PRO A 56 10.35 7.16 -0.42
CA PRO A 56 11.38 6.13 -0.39
C PRO A 56 11.39 5.32 0.89
N GLY A 57 11.09 5.96 2.02
CA GLY A 57 11.01 5.23 3.28
C GLY A 57 9.89 4.22 3.30
N LEU A 58 8.73 4.60 2.75
CA LEU A 58 7.62 3.68 2.68
C LEU A 58 7.94 2.51 1.76
N VAL A 59 8.55 2.78 0.62
CA VAL A 59 8.95 1.74 -0.32
C VAL A 59 9.94 0.79 0.36
N ASP A 60 10.88 1.34 1.11
CA ASP A 60 11.89 0.54 1.78
C ASP A 60 11.27 -0.38 2.81
N ILE A 61 10.31 0.09 3.57
CA ILE A 61 9.61 -0.74 4.54
C ILE A 61 8.96 -1.93 3.84
N LEU A 62 8.27 -1.67 2.73
CA LEU A 62 7.55 -2.71 2.04
C LEU A 62 8.50 -3.72 1.41
N VAL A 63 9.55 -3.25 0.79
CA VAL A 63 10.50 -4.13 0.12
C VAL A 63 11.30 -4.94 1.13
N SER A 64 11.72 -4.30 2.23
CA SER A 64 12.47 -5.01 3.25
C SER A 64 11.63 -6.09 3.90
N GLY A 65 10.35 -5.81 4.08
CA GLY A 65 9.44 -6.79 4.65
C GLY A 65 9.29 -8.01 3.74
N LEU A 66 9.27 -7.80 2.44
CA LEU A 66 9.22 -8.91 1.51
C LEU A 66 10.46 -9.79 1.66
N ALA A 67 11.62 -9.18 1.74
CA ALA A 67 12.86 -9.93 1.86
C ALA A 67 12.93 -10.68 3.16
N GLU A 68 12.52 -10.03 4.25
CA GLU A 68 12.51 -10.69 5.55
C GLU A 68 11.53 -11.83 5.60
N GLY A 69 10.39 -11.67 4.96
CA GLY A 69 9.39 -12.70 4.93
C GLY A 69 9.85 -13.93 4.18
N HIS A 70 10.66 -13.72 3.14
CA HIS A 70 11.20 -14.83 2.41
C HIS A 70 12.12 -15.67 3.29
N ASP A 71 12.99 -15.03 4.08
CA ASP A 71 13.84 -15.75 4.99
C ASP A 71 13.06 -16.23 6.18
N GLY A 72 12.11 -15.46 6.62
CA GLY A 72 11.35 -15.77 7.82
C GLY A 72 10.35 -16.88 7.65
N ALA A 73 10.17 -17.37 6.43
CA ALA A 73 9.22 -18.42 6.21
C ALA A 73 9.54 -19.66 7.00
N ARG A 74 10.75 -19.78 7.48
CA ARG A 74 11.14 -20.91 8.24
C ARG A 74 11.06 -20.73 9.71
N ARG A 75 10.65 -19.61 10.19
CA ARG A 75 10.55 -19.34 11.60
C ARG A 75 9.14 -19.09 11.98
N PRO A 76 8.77 -19.26 13.25
CA PRO A 76 7.43 -18.94 13.68
C PRO A 76 7.20 -17.46 13.48
N ARG A 77 5.98 -17.13 13.03
CA ARG A 77 5.67 -15.77 12.85
C ARG A 77 5.53 -15.08 14.16
N SER A 78 5.97 -13.86 14.20
CA SER A 78 5.81 -13.08 15.38
C SER A 78 4.37 -12.75 15.57
N ALA A 79 3.93 -12.79 16.79
CA ALA A 79 2.56 -12.45 17.05
C ALA A 79 2.30 -11.00 16.98
N ALA A 80 3.31 -10.23 16.92
CA ALA A 80 3.12 -8.81 16.90
C ALA A 80 2.59 -8.35 15.60
N GLY A 81 2.47 -9.05 14.75
CA GLY A 81 2.02 -8.67 13.43
C GLY A 81 1.11 -7.63 13.36
#